data_447c5d6c55b50aa8af9cb40c425d64af
#
_entry.id   447c5d6c55b50aa8af9cb40c425d64af
#
_cell.length_a   1.000
_cell.length_b   1.000
_cell.length_c   1.000
_cell.angle_alpha   90.00
_cell.angle_beta   90.00
_cell.angle_gamma   90.00
#
_symmetry.space_group_name_H-M   'P 1'
#
loop_
_entity.id
_entity.type
_entity.pdbx_description
1 polymer ?
#
loop_
_entity_poly.entity_id
_entity_poly.type
_entity_poly.pdbx_seq_one_letter_code
_entity_poly.pdbx_strand_id
1 'polypeptide(L)'
;MSSQTPESLLPRHEAFLRRAEVDRPLLGAWIGGYYPAEQFPLGHRSWQVGQLLQPADARLDAFRNDYETLYRVHREAEDDFFYVGSAYWGVPWLEAILGCAVHVGETSCWAEVSRLDPRDSSRLCFDLRDNAWFQCLIRFTQDLLQFAAGRFPVCPPLLRGPGDAACALCGPEAVAMALIDGKPWVNELLARCAQVRLEVLERLHAVIPAWRGTHAIGGYACRLWTARTVAYYQEDSAAVLNPKLFADHLLPLARLTRPLADIHFIHLHSSCLYLIDALLADDAFSVIEVNLDHPGSSPPLAQYVPALRHIQQAGRPLLLWGEIGPSDWDLLQEELSPIGLSVQPIIKLPEDIRRYRWRRDNRDRG
;
A
#
# COMPACT_ATOMS: atom_id res chain seq x y z
N MET A 1 15.87 -24.44 11.63
CA MET A 1 14.56 -23.74 11.65
C MET A 1 14.77 -22.48 12.47
N SER A 2 14.56 -21.31 11.91
CA SER A 2 14.69 -20.03 12.64
C SER A 2 13.77 -20.03 13.84
N SER A 3 14.29 -19.75 15.03
CA SER A 3 13.53 -19.62 16.28
C SER A 3 12.81 -18.26 16.39
N GLN A 4 12.70 -17.52 15.29
CA GLN A 4 12.06 -16.22 15.30
C GLN A 4 10.55 -16.36 15.50
N THR A 5 10.07 -15.84 16.61
CA THR A 5 8.64 -15.69 16.84
C THR A 5 8.20 -14.29 16.41
N PRO A 6 6.92 -14.08 16.05
CA PRO A 6 6.43 -12.74 15.76
C PRO A 6 6.77 -11.72 16.85
N GLU A 7 6.69 -12.12 18.11
CA GLU A 7 6.99 -11.26 19.26
C GLU A 7 8.46 -10.80 19.30
N SER A 8 9.40 -11.63 18.82
CA SER A 8 10.83 -11.26 18.75
C SER A 8 11.13 -10.25 17.63
N LEU A 9 10.24 -10.10 16.64
CA LEU A 9 10.38 -9.16 15.53
C LEU A 9 9.82 -7.77 15.83
N LEU A 10 8.80 -7.68 16.69
CA LEU A 10 8.16 -6.40 17.03
C LEU A 10 9.13 -5.28 17.43
N PRO A 11 10.16 -5.51 18.27
CA PRO A 11 11.11 -4.47 18.63
C PRO A 11 11.85 -3.86 17.43
N ARG A 12 12.09 -4.62 16.37
CA ARG A 12 12.75 -4.13 15.15
C ARG A 12 11.83 -3.22 14.35
N HIS A 13 10.54 -3.57 14.22
CA HIS A 13 9.54 -2.72 13.59
C HIS A 13 9.36 -1.40 14.36
N GLU A 14 9.32 -1.48 15.69
CA GLU A 14 9.24 -0.29 16.53
C GLU A 14 10.52 0.57 16.47
N ALA A 15 11.70 -0.05 16.35
CA ALA A 15 12.96 0.65 16.13
C ALA A 15 12.96 1.41 14.79
N PHE A 16 12.48 0.79 13.71
CA PHE A 16 12.27 1.44 12.41
C PHE A 16 11.37 2.69 12.55
N LEU A 17 10.20 2.52 13.16
CA LEU A 17 9.21 3.60 13.30
C LEU A 17 9.70 4.76 14.18
N ARG A 18 10.50 4.48 15.21
CA ARG A 18 11.09 5.49 16.10
C ARG A 18 12.40 6.04 15.59
N ARG A 19 12.92 5.51 14.48
CA ARG A 19 14.25 5.83 13.99
C ARG A 19 15.33 5.64 15.05
N ALA A 20 15.21 4.54 15.79
CA ALA A 20 16.22 4.18 16.79
C ALA A 20 17.53 3.80 16.10
N GLU A 21 18.63 3.92 16.84
CA GLU A 21 19.93 3.45 16.39
C GLU A 21 19.91 1.93 16.18
N VAL A 22 20.36 1.51 15.00
CA VAL A 22 20.40 0.10 14.58
C VAL A 22 21.64 -0.15 13.73
N ASP A 23 22.12 -1.40 13.73
CA ASP A 23 23.26 -1.84 12.93
C ASP A 23 22.90 -2.18 11.46
N ARG A 24 21.63 -2.37 11.17
CA ARG A 24 21.09 -2.64 9.84
C ARG A 24 19.63 -2.20 9.72
N PRO A 25 19.13 -1.96 8.51
CA PRO A 25 17.72 -1.64 8.30
C PRO A 25 16.82 -2.81 8.67
N LEU A 26 15.52 -2.53 8.78
CA LEU A 26 14.47 -3.53 8.80
C LEU A 26 14.41 -4.18 7.41
N LEU A 27 14.74 -5.46 7.30
CA LEU A 27 14.84 -6.17 6.03
C LEU A 27 13.72 -7.20 5.90
N GLY A 28 12.93 -7.09 4.84
CA GLY A 28 11.87 -8.03 4.51
C GLY A 28 12.02 -8.62 3.11
N ALA A 29 11.30 -9.70 2.85
CA ALA A 29 11.17 -10.28 1.52
C ALA A 29 9.76 -10.08 0.99
N TRP A 30 9.63 -9.61 -0.24
CA TRP A 30 8.40 -9.63 -0.99
C TRP A 30 8.42 -10.84 -1.93
N ILE A 31 7.64 -11.89 -1.60
CA ILE A 31 7.72 -13.17 -2.29
C ILE A 31 6.47 -13.38 -3.12
N GLY A 32 6.63 -13.84 -4.36
CA GLY A 32 5.53 -14.22 -5.25
C GLY A 32 5.36 -13.35 -6.49
N GLY A 33 6.12 -12.26 -6.62
CA GLY A 33 6.10 -11.39 -7.79
C GLY A 33 5.58 -9.99 -7.53
N TYR A 34 5.67 -9.14 -8.55
CA TYR A 34 5.33 -7.72 -8.47
C TYR A 34 3.80 -7.48 -8.51
N TYR A 35 3.09 -8.28 -9.29
CA TYR A 35 1.66 -8.09 -9.54
C TYR A 35 0.75 -9.00 -8.69
N PRO A 36 -0.51 -8.57 -8.43
CA PRO A 36 -1.46 -9.38 -7.67
C PRO A 36 -1.70 -10.77 -8.28
N ALA A 37 -1.78 -10.88 -9.61
CA ALA A 37 -1.98 -12.16 -10.28
C ALA A 37 -0.80 -13.13 -10.13
N GLU A 38 0.41 -12.62 -9.91
CA GLU A 38 1.60 -13.45 -9.66
C GLU A 38 1.60 -14.02 -8.25
N GLN A 39 1.13 -13.23 -7.27
CA GLN A 39 1.04 -13.64 -5.88
C GLN A 39 -0.16 -14.57 -5.62
N PHE A 40 -1.26 -14.38 -6.36
CA PHE A 40 -2.50 -15.11 -6.24
C PHE A 40 -2.87 -15.80 -7.55
N PRO A 41 -1.99 -16.66 -8.11
CA PRO A 41 -2.18 -17.19 -9.46
C PRO A 41 -3.39 -18.11 -9.60
N LEU A 42 -3.80 -18.82 -8.56
CA LEU A 42 -4.96 -19.71 -8.62
C LEU A 42 -6.26 -18.93 -8.53
N GLY A 43 -6.34 -18.02 -7.57
CA GLY A 43 -7.51 -17.16 -7.40
C GLY A 43 -7.73 -16.25 -8.60
N HIS A 44 -6.68 -15.59 -9.08
CA HIS A 44 -6.80 -14.69 -10.23
C HIS A 44 -7.22 -15.42 -11.51
N ARG A 45 -6.67 -16.61 -11.78
CA ARG A 45 -7.03 -17.45 -12.95
C ARG A 45 -8.40 -18.09 -12.83
N SER A 46 -9.07 -18.03 -11.69
CA SER A 46 -10.48 -18.44 -11.57
C SER A 46 -11.41 -17.50 -12.33
N TRP A 47 -10.93 -16.33 -12.69
CA TRP A 47 -11.61 -15.32 -13.50
C TRP A 47 -11.04 -15.31 -14.92
N GLN A 48 -11.86 -14.87 -15.87
CA GLN A 48 -11.48 -14.76 -17.26
C GLN A 48 -10.97 -13.33 -17.55
N VAL A 49 -9.84 -13.18 -18.22
CA VAL A 49 -9.35 -11.87 -18.67
C VAL A 49 -10.41 -11.19 -19.53
N GLY A 50 -10.68 -9.92 -19.23
CA GLY A 50 -11.78 -9.15 -19.86
C GLY A 50 -13.15 -9.34 -19.21
N GLN A 51 -13.30 -10.26 -18.25
CA GLN A 51 -14.55 -10.45 -17.51
C GLN A 51 -14.89 -9.16 -16.73
N LEU A 52 -16.17 -8.76 -16.81
CA LEU A 52 -16.76 -7.78 -15.90
C LEU A 52 -17.01 -8.48 -14.56
N LEU A 53 -16.20 -8.16 -13.57
CA LEU A 53 -16.26 -8.77 -12.25
C LEU A 53 -17.49 -8.29 -11.47
N GLN A 54 -18.17 -9.23 -10.84
CA GLN A 54 -19.30 -8.95 -9.96
C GLN A 54 -18.92 -9.20 -8.49
N PRO A 55 -19.59 -8.57 -7.51
CA PRO A 55 -19.34 -8.85 -6.09
C PRO A 55 -19.42 -10.33 -5.71
N ALA A 56 -20.28 -11.11 -6.40
CA ALA A 56 -20.42 -12.54 -6.15
C ALA A 56 -19.22 -13.38 -6.62
N ASP A 57 -18.39 -12.85 -7.54
CA ASP A 57 -17.22 -13.54 -8.09
C ASP A 57 -16.02 -13.43 -7.14
N ALA A 58 -15.91 -12.33 -6.36
CA ALA A 58 -14.79 -12.07 -5.47
C ALA A 58 -14.98 -12.81 -4.12
N ARG A 59 -14.65 -14.11 -4.11
CA ARG A 59 -14.83 -14.99 -2.95
C ARG A 59 -13.49 -15.57 -2.50
N LEU A 60 -13.27 -15.62 -1.19
CA LEU A 60 -12.04 -16.17 -0.61
C LEU A 60 -11.74 -17.61 -1.06
N ASP A 61 -12.77 -18.43 -1.30
CA ASP A 61 -12.58 -19.83 -1.65
C ASP A 61 -11.67 -20.05 -2.86
N ALA A 62 -11.76 -19.17 -3.85
CA ALA A 62 -10.87 -19.21 -5.02
C ALA A 62 -9.40 -18.93 -4.69
N PHE A 63 -9.14 -18.21 -3.61
CA PHE A 63 -7.81 -17.72 -3.21
C PHE A 63 -7.18 -18.49 -2.04
N ARG A 64 -7.88 -19.45 -1.41
CA ARG A 64 -7.41 -20.13 -0.18
C ARG A 64 -6.02 -20.74 -0.34
N ASN A 65 -5.78 -21.41 -1.45
CA ASN A 65 -4.49 -22.07 -1.69
C ASN A 65 -3.35 -21.07 -1.92
N ASP A 66 -3.65 -19.93 -2.52
CA ASP A 66 -2.66 -18.84 -2.68
C ASP A 66 -2.30 -18.24 -1.32
N TYR A 67 -3.30 -17.93 -0.47
CA TYR A 67 -3.06 -17.46 0.89
C TYR A 67 -2.25 -18.45 1.73
N GLU A 68 -2.54 -19.74 1.65
CA GLU A 68 -1.77 -20.77 2.36
C GLU A 68 -0.34 -20.87 1.85
N THR A 69 -0.15 -20.77 0.53
CA THR A 69 1.18 -20.77 -0.09
C THR A 69 1.99 -19.56 0.34
N LEU A 70 1.41 -18.35 0.27
CA LEU A 70 2.07 -17.11 0.70
C LEU A 70 2.42 -17.15 2.19
N TYR A 71 1.51 -17.60 3.04
CA TYR A 71 1.78 -17.77 4.47
C TYR A 71 2.96 -18.73 4.72
N ARG A 72 3.01 -19.86 4.03
CA ARG A 72 4.08 -20.85 4.16
C ARG A 72 5.44 -20.28 3.71
N VAL A 73 5.52 -19.71 2.52
CA VAL A 73 6.79 -19.20 1.97
C VAL A 73 7.35 -18.03 2.77
N HIS A 74 6.49 -17.16 3.30
CA HIS A 74 6.93 -16.06 4.17
C HIS A 74 7.40 -16.54 5.55
N ARG A 75 6.96 -17.71 6.02
CA ARG A 75 7.49 -18.33 7.24
C ARG A 75 8.86 -18.98 7.04
N GLU A 76 9.17 -19.36 5.79
CA GLU A 76 10.45 -19.95 5.42
C GLU A 76 11.53 -18.88 5.19
N ALA A 77 11.13 -17.63 4.92
CA ALA A 77 12.05 -16.52 4.77
C ALA A 77 12.71 -16.17 6.13
N GLU A 78 14.03 -16.05 6.12
CA GLU A 78 14.82 -15.60 7.28
C GLU A 78 14.93 -14.07 7.26
N ASP A 79 13.79 -13.37 7.32
CA ASP A 79 13.68 -11.92 7.29
C ASP A 79 13.08 -11.35 8.60
N ASP A 80 12.94 -10.03 8.68
CA ASP A 80 12.38 -9.35 9.84
C ASP A 80 10.85 -9.24 9.81
N PHE A 81 10.20 -9.90 8.86
CA PHE A 81 8.76 -9.80 8.64
C PHE A 81 8.09 -11.17 8.78
N PHE A 82 6.78 -11.14 8.83
CA PHE A 82 5.95 -12.32 8.70
C PHE A 82 4.75 -12.00 7.80
N TYR A 83 4.04 -13.02 7.42
CA TYR A 83 2.91 -12.87 6.53
C TYR A 83 1.80 -12.03 7.15
N VAL A 84 1.25 -11.10 6.36
CA VAL A 84 0.06 -10.31 6.67
C VAL A 84 -0.94 -10.54 5.54
N GLY A 85 -2.16 -10.93 5.87
CA GLY A 85 -3.25 -11.10 4.91
C GLY A 85 -4.10 -9.84 4.77
N SER A 86 -4.66 -9.64 3.58
CA SER A 86 -5.72 -8.66 3.31
C SER A 86 -6.67 -9.23 2.26
N ALA A 87 -7.85 -8.66 2.08
CA ALA A 87 -8.66 -9.00 0.92
C ALA A 87 -7.84 -8.79 -0.36
N TYR A 88 -8.09 -9.64 -1.39
CA TYR A 88 -7.27 -9.66 -2.60
C TYR A 88 -7.08 -8.24 -3.17
N TRP A 89 -5.84 -7.77 -3.16
CA TRP A 89 -5.49 -6.38 -3.45
C TRP A 89 -5.51 -6.04 -4.95
N GLY A 90 -5.68 -7.03 -5.82
CA GLY A 90 -5.87 -6.81 -7.24
C GLY A 90 -7.24 -6.23 -7.61
N VAL A 91 -8.23 -6.23 -6.70
CA VAL A 91 -9.51 -5.56 -6.90
C VAL A 91 -9.41 -4.10 -6.48
N PRO A 92 -9.79 -3.13 -7.33
CA PRO A 92 -9.89 -1.71 -6.97
C PRO A 92 -11.14 -1.47 -6.11
N TRP A 93 -11.04 -1.85 -4.83
CA TRP A 93 -12.18 -1.93 -3.91
C TRP A 93 -12.93 -0.62 -3.74
N LEU A 94 -12.21 0.51 -3.60
CA LEU A 94 -12.88 1.79 -3.39
C LEU A 94 -13.65 2.24 -4.63
N GLU A 95 -13.05 2.10 -5.80
CA GLU A 95 -13.66 2.43 -7.09
C GLU A 95 -14.89 1.55 -7.37
N ALA A 96 -14.78 0.25 -7.04
CA ALA A 96 -15.90 -0.68 -7.14
C ALA A 96 -17.07 -0.27 -6.21
N ILE A 97 -16.77 0.10 -4.98
CA ILE A 97 -17.75 0.59 -4.00
C ILE A 97 -18.40 1.89 -4.50
N LEU A 98 -17.65 2.75 -5.18
CA LEU A 98 -18.15 3.98 -5.78
C LEU A 98 -18.95 3.76 -7.08
N GLY A 99 -19.08 2.50 -7.53
CA GLY A 99 -19.93 2.11 -8.66
C GLY A 99 -19.21 2.02 -9.99
N CYS A 100 -17.87 2.06 -10.02
CA CYS A 100 -17.10 1.81 -11.22
C CYS A 100 -17.20 0.33 -11.62
N ALA A 101 -17.33 0.05 -12.93
CA ALA A 101 -17.22 -1.29 -13.46
C ALA A 101 -15.79 -1.81 -13.26
N VAL A 102 -15.65 -3.06 -12.80
CA VAL A 102 -14.35 -3.68 -12.55
C VAL A 102 -14.11 -4.78 -13.58
N HIS A 103 -13.00 -4.69 -14.29
CA HIS A 103 -12.60 -5.68 -15.29
C HIS A 103 -11.37 -6.45 -14.81
N VAL A 104 -11.34 -7.73 -15.17
CA VAL A 104 -10.19 -8.61 -14.92
C VAL A 104 -9.15 -8.37 -16.02
N GLY A 105 -7.94 -7.96 -15.63
CA GLY A 105 -6.77 -7.86 -16.51
C GLY A 105 -5.86 -9.08 -16.38
N GLU A 106 -4.73 -9.10 -17.06
CA GLU A 106 -3.75 -10.20 -17.00
C GLU A 106 -3.00 -10.23 -15.65
N THR A 107 -2.66 -9.06 -15.13
CA THR A 107 -1.82 -8.90 -13.93
C THR A 107 -2.59 -8.44 -12.70
N SER A 108 -3.73 -7.79 -12.89
CA SER A 108 -4.59 -7.21 -11.85
C SER A 108 -5.98 -6.96 -12.40
N CYS A 109 -6.92 -6.54 -11.57
CA CYS A 109 -8.17 -5.94 -12.03
C CYS A 109 -8.01 -4.42 -12.15
N TRP A 110 -8.86 -3.81 -12.94
CA TRP A 110 -8.90 -2.36 -13.12
C TRP A 110 -10.33 -1.82 -13.16
N ALA A 111 -10.51 -0.59 -12.69
CA ALA A 111 -11.79 0.09 -12.73
C ALA A 111 -11.95 0.86 -14.03
N GLU A 112 -13.04 0.64 -14.75
CA GLU A 112 -13.39 1.43 -15.94
C GLU A 112 -13.80 2.83 -15.52
N VAL A 113 -13.31 3.83 -16.26
CA VAL A 113 -13.70 5.22 -16.03
C VAL A 113 -15.19 5.38 -16.32
N SER A 114 -15.96 5.72 -15.30
CA SER A 114 -17.42 5.80 -15.38
C SER A 114 -17.94 6.98 -16.21
N ARG A 115 -17.06 7.96 -16.54
CA ARG A 115 -17.40 9.20 -17.28
C ARG A 115 -18.64 9.89 -16.74
N LEU A 116 -18.76 9.88 -15.43
CA LEU A 116 -19.86 10.52 -14.73
C LEU A 116 -19.81 12.04 -15.00
N ASP A 117 -20.95 12.65 -15.30
CA ASP A 117 -21.04 14.11 -15.27
C ASP A 117 -20.96 14.55 -13.79
N PRO A 118 -19.90 15.25 -13.37
CA PRO A 118 -19.71 15.62 -11.97
C PRO A 118 -20.83 16.56 -11.45
N ARG A 119 -21.61 17.17 -12.34
CA ARG A 119 -22.79 17.97 -11.98
C ARG A 119 -24.00 17.09 -11.60
N ASP A 120 -23.98 15.82 -11.99
CA ASP A 120 -25.02 14.85 -11.62
C ASP A 120 -24.58 14.02 -10.38
N SER A 121 -24.24 14.74 -9.33
CA SER A 121 -23.81 14.13 -8.05
C SER A 121 -24.88 13.26 -7.39
N SER A 122 -26.15 13.35 -7.84
CA SER A 122 -27.23 12.49 -7.36
C SER A 122 -27.05 11.01 -7.75
N ARG A 123 -26.26 10.72 -8.79
CA ARG A 123 -25.88 9.35 -9.18
C ARG A 123 -24.77 8.76 -8.35
N LEU A 124 -24.05 9.57 -7.58
CA LEU A 124 -23.04 9.11 -6.64
C LEU A 124 -23.72 8.64 -5.36
N CYS A 125 -24.27 7.44 -5.38
CA CYS A 125 -24.82 6.81 -4.18
C CYS A 125 -23.67 6.33 -3.30
N PHE A 126 -23.40 7.09 -2.23
CA PHE A 126 -22.37 6.76 -1.25
C PHE A 126 -22.95 6.08 0.01
N ASP A 127 -24.14 5.45 -0.09
CA ASP A 127 -24.68 4.67 1.01
C ASP A 127 -24.06 3.26 1.02
N LEU A 128 -23.26 2.99 2.03
CA LEU A 128 -22.58 1.69 2.17
C LEU A 128 -23.50 0.57 2.68
N ARG A 129 -24.68 0.88 3.21
CA ARG A 129 -25.57 -0.13 3.86
C ARG A 129 -26.00 -1.20 2.89
N ASP A 130 -26.41 -0.81 1.68
CA ASP A 130 -26.89 -1.71 0.63
C ASP A 130 -25.89 -1.86 -0.54
N ASN A 131 -24.65 -1.38 -0.36
CA ASN A 131 -23.63 -1.44 -1.38
C ASN A 131 -23.06 -2.86 -1.51
N ALA A 132 -23.30 -3.52 -2.65
CA ALA A 132 -22.93 -4.91 -2.85
C ALA A 132 -21.41 -5.16 -2.82
N TRP A 133 -20.59 -4.23 -3.34
CA TRP A 133 -19.13 -4.32 -3.30
C TRP A 133 -18.59 -4.11 -1.89
N PHE A 134 -19.16 -3.18 -1.14
CA PHE A 134 -18.78 -3.01 0.27
C PHE A 134 -19.12 -4.25 1.09
N GLN A 135 -20.31 -4.81 0.94
CA GLN A 135 -20.70 -6.05 1.61
C GLN A 135 -19.82 -7.24 1.19
N CYS A 136 -19.39 -7.28 -0.08
CA CYS A 136 -18.44 -8.26 -0.56
C CYS A 136 -17.08 -8.12 0.15
N LEU A 137 -16.53 -6.92 0.24
CA LEU A 137 -15.28 -6.63 0.94
C LEU A 137 -15.32 -7.06 2.40
N ILE A 138 -16.40 -6.72 3.09
CA ILE A 138 -16.58 -7.12 4.51
C ILE A 138 -16.65 -8.65 4.66
N ARG A 139 -17.43 -9.35 3.82
CA ARG A 139 -17.48 -10.82 3.83
C ARG A 139 -16.13 -11.44 3.54
N PHE A 140 -15.43 -10.99 2.50
CA PHE A 140 -14.09 -11.50 2.15
C PHE A 140 -13.13 -11.34 3.33
N THR A 141 -13.16 -10.19 3.99
CA THR A 141 -12.31 -9.91 5.17
C THR A 141 -12.67 -10.82 6.34
N GLN A 142 -13.96 -11.04 6.62
CA GLN A 142 -14.41 -11.95 7.67
C GLN A 142 -14.04 -13.41 7.39
N ASP A 143 -14.24 -13.87 6.15
CA ASP A 143 -13.84 -15.21 5.71
C ASP A 143 -12.33 -15.40 5.83
N LEU A 144 -11.54 -14.38 5.48
CA LEU A 144 -10.08 -14.40 5.62
C LEU A 144 -9.65 -14.44 7.09
N LEU A 145 -10.33 -13.73 7.98
CA LEU A 145 -10.08 -13.81 9.43
C LEU A 145 -10.35 -15.22 9.97
N GLN A 146 -11.44 -15.85 9.54
CA GLN A 146 -11.75 -17.24 9.89
C GLN A 146 -10.71 -18.21 9.34
N PHE A 147 -10.30 -18.03 8.08
CA PHE A 147 -9.24 -18.82 7.45
C PHE A 147 -7.89 -18.64 8.15
N ALA A 148 -7.53 -17.41 8.48
CA ALA A 148 -6.30 -17.10 9.22
C ALA A 148 -6.27 -17.81 10.59
N ALA A 149 -7.41 -17.93 11.26
CA ALA A 149 -7.57 -18.61 12.56
C ALA A 149 -6.48 -18.22 13.57
N GLY A 150 -6.09 -16.93 13.59
CA GLY A 150 -5.02 -16.41 14.46
C GLY A 150 -3.59 -16.78 14.06
N ARG A 151 -3.37 -17.49 12.96
CA ARG A 151 -2.03 -17.87 12.46
C ARG A 151 -1.24 -16.67 11.99
N PHE A 152 -1.90 -15.71 11.38
CA PHE A 152 -1.33 -14.46 10.88
C PHE A 152 -2.33 -13.29 11.03
N PRO A 153 -1.84 -12.05 11.10
CA PRO A 153 -2.71 -10.87 11.15
C PRO A 153 -3.39 -10.63 9.80
N VAL A 154 -4.57 -10.03 9.86
CA VAL A 154 -5.28 -9.49 8.71
C VAL A 154 -5.30 -7.98 8.83
N CYS A 155 -5.16 -7.26 7.73
CA CYS A 155 -5.23 -5.81 7.66
C CYS A 155 -6.25 -5.35 6.61
N PRO A 156 -6.64 -4.06 6.59
CA PRO A 156 -7.41 -3.49 5.49
C PRO A 156 -6.68 -3.71 4.16
N PRO A 157 -7.41 -3.97 3.06
CA PRO A 157 -6.80 -4.04 1.74
C PRO A 157 -6.37 -2.64 1.28
N LEU A 158 -5.68 -2.61 0.15
CA LEU A 158 -5.38 -1.36 -0.54
C LEU A 158 -6.69 -0.62 -0.88
N LEU A 159 -6.83 0.58 -0.33
CA LEU A 159 -7.87 1.55 -0.70
C LEU A 159 -7.17 2.80 -1.21
N ARG A 160 -7.30 3.06 -2.49
CA ARG A 160 -6.70 4.24 -3.11
C ARG A 160 -7.29 5.53 -2.54
N GLY A 161 -6.63 6.64 -2.81
CA GLY A 161 -7.04 7.94 -2.32
C GLY A 161 -8.24 8.55 -3.06
N PRO A 162 -8.75 9.68 -2.56
CA PRO A 162 -9.89 10.37 -3.16
C PRO A 162 -9.62 10.90 -4.56
N GLY A 163 -8.38 11.26 -4.91
CA GLY A 163 -8.00 11.67 -6.25
C GLY A 163 -8.11 10.52 -7.25
N ASP A 164 -7.61 9.34 -6.89
CA ASP A 164 -7.74 8.14 -7.73
C ASP A 164 -9.21 7.77 -7.93
N ALA A 165 -9.99 7.81 -6.86
CA ALA A 165 -11.43 7.56 -6.91
C ALA A 165 -12.16 8.56 -7.81
N ALA A 166 -11.84 9.86 -7.70
CA ALA A 166 -12.41 10.90 -8.56
C ALA A 166 -12.01 10.70 -10.04
N CYS A 167 -10.74 10.31 -10.28
CA CYS A 167 -10.26 9.97 -11.63
C CYS A 167 -10.99 8.76 -12.22
N ALA A 168 -11.29 7.74 -11.42
CA ALA A 168 -12.07 6.59 -11.87
C ALA A 168 -13.53 6.96 -12.18
N LEU A 169 -14.10 7.92 -11.48
CA LEU A 169 -15.47 8.39 -11.73
C LEU A 169 -15.58 9.30 -12.95
N CYS A 170 -14.68 10.29 -13.10
CA CYS A 170 -14.84 11.36 -14.09
C CYS A 170 -13.77 11.36 -15.19
N GLY A 171 -12.70 10.60 -15.03
CA GLY A 171 -11.52 10.61 -15.88
C GLY A 171 -10.40 11.52 -15.35
N PRO A 172 -9.14 11.09 -15.48
CA PRO A 172 -7.99 11.82 -14.90
C PRO A 172 -7.80 13.21 -15.51
N GLU A 173 -8.01 13.34 -16.82
CA GLU A 173 -7.90 14.63 -17.52
C GLU A 173 -8.96 15.63 -17.01
N ALA A 174 -10.22 15.18 -16.86
CA ALA A 174 -11.30 16.03 -16.37
C ALA A 174 -11.06 16.52 -14.94
N VAL A 175 -10.55 15.64 -14.07
CA VAL A 175 -10.22 15.99 -12.68
C VAL A 175 -9.04 16.95 -12.63
N ALA A 176 -7.95 16.70 -13.34
CA ALA A 176 -6.77 17.54 -13.38
C ALA A 176 -7.09 18.94 -13.92
N MET A 177 -7.80 19.02 -15.03
CA MET A 177 -8.22 20.32 -15.62
C MET A 177 -9.16 21.09 -14.70
N ALA A 178 -10.09 20.40 -14.02
CA ALA A 178 -10.97 21.05 -13.07
C ALA A 178 -10.23 21.63 -11.86
N LEU A 179 -9.20 20.96 -11.37
CA LEU A 179 -8.32 21.47 -10.31
C LEU A 179 -7.56 22.72 -10.77
N ILE A 180 -6.98 22.67 -11.98
CA ILE A 180 -6.25 23.79 -12.58
C ILE A 180 -7.17 25.00 -12.77
N ASP A 181 -8.37 24.78 -13.27
CA ASP A 181 -9.38 25.81 -13.52
C ASP A 181 -10.09 26.31 -12.26
N GLY A 182 -9.87 25.68 -11.09
CA GLY A 182 -10.54 26.01 -9.83
C GLY A 182 -12.06 25.75 -9.85
N LYS A 183 -12.50 24.70 -10.55
CA LYS A 183 -13.92 24.34 -10.62
C LYS A 183 -14.43 23.84 -9.26
N PRO A 184 -15.52 24.40 -8.67
CA PRO A 184 -15.98 23.98 -7.34
C PRO A 184 -16.33 22.51 -7.22
N TRP A 185 -16.91 21.91 -8.27
CA TRP A 185 -17.40 20.53 -8.26
C TRP A 185 -16.31 19.50 -7.93
N VAL A 186 -15.04 19.76 -8.33
CA VAL A 186 -13.97 18.78 -8.11
C VAL A 186 -13.65 18.66 -6.62
N ASN A 187 -13.66 19.76 -5.87
CA ASN A 187 -13.44 19.70 -4.43
C ASN A 187 -14.59 18.99 -3.70
N GLU A 188 -15.84 19.18 -4.15
CA GLU A 188 -16.98 18.46 -3.62
C GLU A 188 -16.88 16.96 -3.89
N LEU A 189 -16.49 16.57 -5.11
CA LEU A 189 -16.27 15.18 -5.49
C LEU A 189 -15.17 14.53 -4.67
N LEU A 190 -14.01 15.18 -4.57
CA LEU A 190 -12.87 14.72 -3.78
C LEU A 190 -13.26 14.53 -2.30
N ALA A 191 -13.97 15.51 -1.71
CA ALA A 191 -14.43 15.41 -0.34
C ALA A 191 -15.39 14.24 -0.12
N ARG A 192 -16.30 13.96 -1.06
CA ARG A 192 -17.20 12.81 -1.01
C ARG A 192 -16.45 11.48 -1.13
N CYS A 193 -15.50 11.36 -2.06
CA CYS A 193 -14.66 10.18 -2.20
C CYS A 193 -13.85 9.93 -0.91
N ALA A 194 -13.30 10.98 -0.31
CA ALA A 194 -12.59 10.90 0.97
C ALA A 194 -13.50 10.43 2.11
N GLN A 195 -14.75 10.91 2.17
CA GLN A 195 -15.71 10.49 3.19
C GLN A 195 -16.08 9.02 3.05
N VAL A 196 -16.33 8.52 1.83
CA VAL A 196 -16.61 7.10 1.59
C VAL A 196 -15.42 6.25 1.99
N ARG A 197 -14.20 6.65 1.60
CA ARG A 197 -12.97 5.96 1.97
C ARG A 197 -12.81 5.87 3.50
N LEU A 198 -13.07 6.98 4.20
CA LEU A 198 -13.03 7.04 5.66
C LEU A 198 -14.01 6.05 6.28
N GLU A 199 -15.27 6.06 5.85
CA GLU A 199 -16.30 5.15 6.35
C GLU A 199 -15.97 3.67 6.09
N VAL A 200 -15.43 3.34 4.90
CA VAL A 200 -14.96 1.98 4.60
C VAL A 200 -13.83 1.56 5.54
N LEU A 201 -12.86 2.43 5.81
CA LEU A 201 -11.76 2.15 6.75
C LEU A 201 -12.27 1.96 8.18
N GLU A 202 -13.17 2.81 8.66
CA GLU A 202 -13.80 2.67 9.99
C GLU A 202 -14.47 1.31 10.16
N ARG A 203 -15.23 0.89 9.14
CA ARG A 203 -15.90 -0.42 9.16
C ARG A 203 -14.92 -1.59 9.12
N LEU A 204 -13.84 -1.49 8.34
CA LEU A 204 -12.79 -2.50 8.31
C LEU A 204 -12.07 -2.58 9.66
N HIS A 205 -11.73 -1.45 10.28
CA HIS A 205 -11.11 -1.43 11.61
C HIS A 205 -12.05 -2.02 12.69
N ALA A 206 -13.36 -1.84 12.56
CA ALA A 206 -14.33 -2.45 13.48
C ALA A 206 -14.45 -3.98 13.31
N VAL A 207 -14.16 -4.51 12.11
CA VAL A 207 -14.23 -5.96 11.79
C VAL A 207 -12.91 -6.67 12.08
N ILE A 208 -11.78 -5.99 11.84
CA ILE A 208 -10.43 -6.58 11.96
C ILE A 208 -9.92 -6.40 13.40
N PRO A 209 -9.81 -7.47 14.19
CA PRO A 209 -9.32 -7.36 15.55
C PRO A 209 -7.80 -7.15 15.59
N ALA A 210 -7.33 -6.59 16.67
CA ALA A 210 -5.89 -6.62 16.98
C ALA A 210 -5.40 -8.07 17.05
N TRP A 211 -4.30 -8.35 16.36
CA TRP A 211 -3.66 -9.66 16.40
C TRP A 211 -2.58 -9.68 17.47
N ARG A 212 -2.77 -10.51 18.52
CA ARG A 212 -1.86 -10.58 19.67
C ARG A 212 -1.60 -9.20 20.31
N GLY A 213 -2.62 -8.34 20.36
CA GLY A 213 -2.51 -6.99 20.91
C GLY A 213 -1.79 -5.98 20.00
N THR A 214 -1.61 -6.29 18.72
CA THR A 214 -0.91 -5.46 17.73
C THR A 214 -1.71 -5.31 16.46
N HIS A 215 -1.25 -4.41 15.59
CA HIS A 215 -1.84 -4.12 14.29
C HIS A 215 -0.80 -4.30 13.18
N ALA A 216 -1.27 -4.70 12.02
CA ALA A 216 -0.43 -4.83 10.83
C ALA A 216 -1.01 -3.99 9.70
N ILE A 217 -0.15 -3.61 8.76
CA ILE A 217 -0.53 -2.95 7.51
C ILE A 217 0.16 -3.65 6.35
N GLY A 218 -0.44 -3.54 5.18
CA GLY A 218 0.20 -3.89 3.94
C GLY A 218 0.18 -5.36 3.63
N GLY A 219 -1.00 -5.94 3.51
CA GLY A 219 -1.15 -7.29 2.95
C GLY A 219 -0.64 -7.40 1.51
N TYR A 220 -0.35 -6.27 0.85
CA TYR A 220 0.21 -6.23 -0.50
C TYR A 220 1.62 -5.62 -0.54
N ALA A 221 1.94 -4.66 0.30
CA ALA A 221 3.27 -4.06 0.44
C ALA A 221 3.52 -3.79 1.92
N CYS A 222 4.71 -3.42 2.30
CA CYS A 222 5.07 -2.94 3.64
C CYS A 222 5.02 -3.94 4.78
N ARG A 223 4.02 -4.78 4.89
CA ARG A 223 3.81 -5.78 5.97
C ARG A 223 4.31 -5.33 7.37
N LEU A 224 4.20 -4.02 7.65
CA LEU A 224 4.63 -3.44 8.90
C LEU A 224 3.74 -3.93 10.04
N TRP A 225 4.35 -4.17 11.19
CA TRP A 225 3.68 -4.63 12.39
C TRP A 225 4.06 -3.79 13.60
N THR A 226 3.08 -3.36 14.38
CA THR A 226 3.29 -2.43 15.49
C THR A 226 2.21 -2.57 16.55
N ALA A 227 2.49 -2.15 17.77
CA ALA A 227 1.51 -2.05 18.85
C ALA A 227 0.50 -0.90 18.64
N ARG A 228 0.76 -0.01 17.67
CA ARG A 228 -0.08 1.14 17.34
C ARG A 228 -0.97 0.86 16.14
N THR A 229 -2.08 1.58 16.02
CA THR A 229 -2.94 1.50 14.83
C THR A 229 -2.27 2.16 13.62
N VAL A 230 -2.49 1.60 12.44
CA VAL A 230 -1.85 2.06 11.20
C VAL A 230 -2.90 2.28 10.11
N ALA A 231 -2.80 3.40 9.40
CA ALA A 231 -3.55 3.68 8.19
C ALA A 231 -2.60 3.81 7.00
N TYR A 232 -2.99 3.21 5.89
CA TYR A 232 -2.27 3.25 4.62
C TYR A 232 -2.99 4.17 3.64
N TYR A 233 -2.24 4.94 2.88
CA TYR A 233 -2.75 5.88 1.88
C TYR A 233 -1.95 5.75 0.59
N GLN A 234 -2.65 5.82 -0.53
CA GLN A 234 -2.07 5.82 -1.86
C GLN A 234 -2.85 6.79 -2.74
N GLU A 235 -2.15 7.52 -3.59
CA GLU A 235 -2.72 8.52 -4.49
C GLU A 235 -1.93 8.55 -5.80
N ASP A 236 -2.22 7.60 -6.70
CA ASP A 236 -1.49 7.46 -7.97
C ASP A 236 -1.80 8.62 -8.93
N SER A 237 -3.01 9.17 -8.86
CA SER A 237 -3.44 10.34 -9.62
C SER A 237 -2.60 11.59 -9.32
N ALA A 238 -1.89 11.60 -8.19
CA ALA A 238 -0.95 12.67 -7.86
C ALA A 238 0.17 12.81 -8.90
N ALA A 239 0.49 11.76 -9.65
CA ALA A 239 1.52 11.78 -10.70
C ALA A 239 1.26 12.81 -11.81
N VAL A 240 0.03 13.27 -12.00
CA VAL A 240 -0.33 14.30 -13.00
C VAL A 240 -0.55 15.70 -12.39
N LEU A 241 -0.40 15.84 -11.07
CA LEU A 241 -0.60 17.10 -10.35
C LEU A 241 0.73 17.74 -10.00
N ASN A 242 0.80 19.07 -10.05
CA ASN A 242 1.94 19.76 -9.47
C ASN A 242 1.88 19.74 -7.93
N PRO A 243 3.01 19.97 -7.21
CA PRO A 243 3.07 19.90 -5.75
C PRO A 243 2.07 20.83 -5.05
N LYS A 244 1.80 22.00 -5.63
CA LYS A 244 0.84 22.94 -5.04
C LYS A 244 -0.60 22.42 -5.09
N LEU A 245 -1.05 21.89 -6.22
CA LEU A 245 -2.38 21.28 -6.32
C LEU A 245 -2.54 20.08 -5.41
N PHE A 246 -1.50 19.24 -5.31
CA PHE A 246 -1.48 18.13 -4.37
C PHE A 246 -1.63 18.62 -2.91
N ALA A 247 -0.84 19.61 -2.51
CA ALA A 247 -0.86 20.16 -1.17
C ALA A 247 -2.18 20.87 -0.83
N ASP A 248 -2.75 21.60 -1.78
CA ASP A 248 -3.97 22.38 -1.56
C ASP A 248 -5.25 21.52 -1.54
N HIS A 249 -5.29 20.42 -2.31
CA HIS A 249 -6.52 19.67 -2.54
C HIS A 249 -6.51 18.23 -1.96
N LEU A 250 -5.38 17.51 -1.99
CA LEU A 250 -5.33 16.12 -1.57
C LEU A 250 -4.79 15.92 -0.15
N LEU A 251 -3.76 16.64 0.27
CA LEU A 251 -3.22 16.55 1.64
C LEU A 251 -4.26 16.85 2.72
N PRO A 252 -5.14 17.88 2.59
CA PRO A 252 -6.20 18.11 3.58
C PRO A 252 -7.14 16.92 3.74
N LEU A 253 -7.43 16.19 2.65
CA LEU A 253 -8.29 15.01 2.66
C LEU A 253 -7.61 13.80 3.29
N ALA A 254 -6.31 13.63 3.07
CA ALA A 254 -5.54 12.59 3.73
C ALA A 254 -5.58 12.71 5.26
N ARG A 255 -5.62 13.94 5.79
CA ARG A 255 -5.72 14.19 7.24
C ARG A 255 -7.04 13.73 7.87
N LEU A 256 -8.11 13.53 7.09
CA LEU A 256 -9.38 13.01 7.60
C LEU A 256 -9.23 11.60 8.21
N THR A 257 -8.22 10.84 7.81
CA THR A 257 -7.94 9.51 8.38
C THR A 257 -7.17 9.57 9.70
N ARG A 258 -6.66 10.71 10.15
CA ARG A 258 -5.87 10.87 11.38
C ARG A 258 -6.55 10.33 12.64
N PRO A 259 -7.86 10.53 12.87
CA PRO A 259 -8.52 9.98 14.05
C PRO A 259 -8.57 8.45 14.09
N LEU A 260 -8.32 7.77 12.95
CA LEU A 260 -8.42 6.32 12.85
C LEU A 260 -7.13 5.57 13.19
N ALA A 261 -5.99 6.24 13.18
CA ALA A 261 -4.71 5.57 13.34
C ALA A 261 -3.65 6.47 13.97
N ASP A 262 -2.69 5.84 14.66
CA ASP A 262 -1.53 6.51 15.27
C ASP A 262 -0.40 6.73 14.26
N ILE A 263 -0.35 5.87 13.24
CA ILE A 263 0.68 5.88 12.19
C ILE A 263 0.00 5.99 10.84
N HIS A 264 0.43 6.97 10.07
CA HIS A 264 -0.06 7.22 8.72
C HIS A 264 1.05 6.99 7.72
N PHE A 265 0.80 6.06 6.82
CA PHE A 265 1.68 5.65 5.75
C PHE A 265 1.23 6.26 4.42
N ILE A 266 2.16 6.79 3.64
CA ILE A 266 1.90 7.10 2.24
C ILE A 266 2.75 6.23 1.33
N HIS A 267 2.12 5.64 0.33
CA HIS A 267 2.74 4.98 -0.81
C HIS A 267 3.00 5.98 -1.93
N LEU A 268 4.20 5.93 -2.48
CA LEU A 268 4.60 6.72 -3.64
C LEU A 268 5.26 5.82 -4.68
N HIS A 269 4.93 6.06 -5.93
CA HIS A 269 5.73 5.60 -7.05
C HIS A 269 6.96 6.50 -7.24
N SER A 270 8.00 5.96 -7.86
CA SER A 270 9.21 6.73 -8.18
C SER A 270 8.92 7.98 -9.01
N SER A 271 7.89 7.95 -9.84
CA SER A 271 7.40 9.10 -10.61
C SER A 271 6.82 10.25 -9.78
N CYS A 272 6.47 9.99 -8.50
CA CYS A 272 5.86 10.96 -7.60
C CYS A 272 6.85 11.58 -6.60
N LEU A 273 8.15 11.29 -6.70
CA LEU A 273 9.16 11.81 -5.76
C LEU A 273 9.32 13.34 -5.77
N TYR A 274 8.88 14.03 -6.82
CA TYR A 274 8.81 15.48 -6.86
C TYR A 274 7.82 16.10 -5.85
N LEU A 275 6.95 15.28 -5.23
CA LEU A 275 6.01 15.68 -4.17
C LEU A 275 6.65 15.66 -2.76
N ILE A 276 7.89 15.18 -2.63
CA ILE A 276 8.53 14.95 -1.33
C ILE A 276 8.57 16.22 -0.48
N ASP A 277 8.92 17.37 -1.05
CA ASP A 277 8.98 18.64 -0.30
C ASP A 277 7.61 19.01 0.29
N ALA A 278 6.53 18.83 -0.48
CA ALA A 278 5.17 19.08 0.00
C ALA A 278 4.78 18.09 1.12
N LEU A 279 5.16 16.83 1.00
CA LEU A 279 4.91 15.80 2.01
C LEU A 279 5.71 16.03 3.30
N LEU A 280 6.95 16.48 3.19
CA LEU A 280 7.81 16.75 4.34
C LEU A 280 7.43 18.04 5.07
N ALA A 281 6.89 19.03 4.35
CA ALA A 281 6.34 20.26 4.95
C ALA A 281 5.03 20.01 5.72
N ASP A 282 4.43 18.85 5.56
CA ASP A 282 3.16 18.48 6.17
C ASP A 282 3.35 17.34 7.17
N ASP A 283 2.43 17.23 8.13
CA ASP A 283 2.44 16.17 9.14
C ASP A 283 1.35 15.09 8.87
N ALA A 284 0.71 15.11 7.69
CA ALA A 284 -0.31 14.13 7.32
C ALA A 284 0.21 12.69 7.39
N PHE A 285 1.48 12.50 7.05
CA PHE A 285 2.10 11.18 7.00
C PHE A 285 3.33 11.08 7.89
N SER A 286 3.38 10.05 8.71
CA SER A 286 4.51 9.76 9.60
C SER A 286 5.56 8.84 8.96
N VAL A 287 5.18 8.07 7.94
CA VAL A 287 6.06 7.15 7.21
C VAL A 287 5.88 7.34 5.72
N ILE A 288 6.97 7.36 4.97
CA ILE A 288 6.95 7.42 3.51
C ILE A 288 7.45 6.09 2.95
N GLU A 289 6.63 5.48 2.12
CA GLU A 289 7.00 4.26 1.39
C GLU A 289 7.14 4.61 -0.09
N VAL A 290 8.23 4.10 -0.69
CA VAL A 290 8.54 4.31 -2.10
C VAL A 290 8.64 2.95 -2.79
N ASN A 291 7.78 2.75 -3.78
CA ASN A 291 7.91 1.67 -4.74
C ASN A 291 8.99 2.05 -5.77
N LEU A 292 9.98 1.19 -5.93
CA LEU A 292 11.07 1.40 -6.89
C LEU A 292 10.67 1.11 -8.33
N ASP A 293 9.39 0.84 -8.58
CA ASP A 293 8.80 0.49 -9.85
C ASP A 293 9.53 -0.64 -10.62
N HIS A 294 8.91 -1.19 -11.65
CA HIS A 294 9.53 -2.27 -12.41
C HIS A 294 10.70 -1.73 -13.27
N PRO A 295 11.86 -2.40 -13.29
CA PRO A 295 12.96 -2.04 -14.17
C PRO A 295 12.52 -1.88 -15.63
N GLY A 296 12.89 -0.74 -16.24
CA GLY A 296 12.50 -0.39 -17.61
C GLY A 296 11.23 0.46 -17.70
N SER A 297 10.42 0.58 -16.65
CA SER A 297 9.31 1.53 -16.55
C SER A 297 9.66 2.78 -15.74
N SER A 298 10.82 2.79 -15.08
CA SER A 298 11.29 3.87 -14.24
C SER A 298 12.75 4.23 -14.55
N PRO A 299 13.21 5.46 -14.21
CA PRO A 299 14.60 5.82 -14.25
C PRO A 299 15.47 4.95 -13.32
N PRO A 300 16.80 4.88 -13.51
CA PRO A 300 17.71 4.17 -12.61
C PRO A 300 17.63 4.68 -11.17
N LEU A 301 17.78 3.78 -10.18
CA LEU A 301 17.73 4.10 -8.75
C LEU A 301 18.64 5.28 -8.34
N ALA A 302 19.79 5.42 -8.95
CA ALA A 302 20.72 6.53 -8.69
C ALA A 302 20.08 7.93 -8.85
N GLN A 303 19.05 8.07 -9.69
CA GLN A 303 18.32 9.33 -9.84
C GLN A 303 17.37 9.63 -8.66
N TYR A 304 16.98 8.62 -7.89
CA TYR A 304 16.09 8.77 -6.74
C TYR A 304 16.82 8.96 -5.41
N VAL A 305 18.07 8.54 -5.33
CA VAL A 305 18.88 8.59 -4.09
C VAL A 305 18.83 9.96 -3.42
N PRO A 306 18.94 11.11 -4.14
CA PRO A 306 18.82 12.43 -3.49
C PRO A 306 17.49 12.62 -2.74
N ALA A 307 16.36 12.21 -3.34
CA ALA A 307 15.05 12.32 -2.70
C ALA A 307 14.92 11.36 -1.50
N LEU A 308 15.43 10.13 -1.62
CA LEU A 308 15.42 9.14 -0.53
C LEU A 308 16.25 9.64 0.68
N ARG A 309 17.43 10.21 0.43
CA ARG A 309 18.22 10.85 1.48
C ARG A 309 17.50 12.03 2.12
N HIS A 310 16.84 12.84 1.32
CA HIS A 310 16.09 13.99 1.81
C HIS A 310 14.98 13.56 2.78
N ILE A 311 14.24 12.48 2.49
CA ILE A 311 13.26 11.87 3.39
C ILE A 311 13.92 11.51 4.73
N GLN A 312 15.07 10.82 4.70
CA GLN A 312 15.77 10.41 5.92
C GLN A 312 16.31 11.60 6.71
N GLN A 313 16.88 12.60 6.05
CA GLN A 313 17.40 13.82 6.66
C GLN A 313 16.29 14.65 7.33
N ALA A 314 15.10 14.66 6.74
CA ALA A 314 13.91 15.28 7.32
C ALA A 314 13.32 14.49 8.51
N GLY A 315 13.95 13.37 8.89
CA GLY A 315 13.52 12.61 10.07
C GLY A 315 12.31 11.72 9.83
N ARG A 316 11.99 11.37 8.59
CA ARG A 316 10.89 10.44 8.28
C ARG A 316 11.41 9.01 8.11
N PRO A 317 10.77 8.00 8.72
CA PRO A 317 11.00 6.62 8.36
C PRO A 317 10.70 6.40 6.88
N LEU A 318 11.61 5.69 6.20
CA LEU A 318 11.56 5.40 4.77
C LEU A 318 11.46 3.89 4.57
N LEU A 319 10.43 3.43 3.86
CA LEU A 319 10.31 2.06 3.41
C LEU A 319 10.49 2.01 1.90
N LEU A 320 11.36 1.12 1.43
CA LEU A 320 11.60 0.84 0.02
C LEU A 320 11.16 -0.56 -0.31
N TRP A 321 10.48 -0.77 -1.42
CA TRP A 321 10.22 -2.10 -1.95
C TRP A 321 10.24 -2.10 -3.47
N GLY A 322 10.56 -3.24 -4.05
CA GLY A 322 10.63 -3.39 -5.52
C GLY A 322 11.66 -4.42 -5.94
N GLU A 323 11.91 -4.49 -7.23
CA GLU A 323 12.99 -5.30 -7.78
C GLU A 323 14.33 -4.59 -7.55
N ILE A 324 15.15 -5.13 -6.63
CA ILE A 324 16.43 -4.55 -6.25
C ILE A 324 17.54 -5.47 -6.73
N GLY A 325 18.29 -5.05 -7.73
CA GLY A 325 19.47 -5.76 -8.23
C GLY A 325 20.70 -5.60 -7.32
N PRO A 326 21.77 -6.38 -7.54
CA PRO A 326 22.99 -6.28 -6.72
C PRO A 326 23.61 -4.87 -6.71
N SER A 327 23.67 -4.20 -7.85
CA SER A 327 24.19 -2.82 -7.96
C SER A 327 23.32 -1.81 -7.22
N ASP A 328 21.99 -1.98 -7.28
CA ASP A 328 21.08 -1.11 -6.56
C ASP A 328 21.17 -1.33 -5.05
N TRP A 329 21.34 -2.61 -4.63
CA TRP A 329 21.55 -2.93 -3.24
C TRP A 329 22.85 -2.31 -2.69
N ASP A 330 23.94 -2.39 -3.43
CA ASP A 330 25.20 -1.75 -3.06
C ASP A 330 25.04 -0.23 -2.95
N LEU A 331 24.38 0.40 -3.92
CA LEU A 331 24.08 1.84 -3.91
C LEU A 331 23.24 2.24 -2.69
N LEU A 332 22.19 1.48 -2.34
CA LEU A 332 21.39 1.78 -1.16
C LEU A 332 22.22 1.71 0.13
N GLN A 333 23.15 0.76 0.23
CA GLN A 333 24.03 0.63 1.40
C GLN A 333 25.06 1.77 1.50
N GLU A 334 25.51 2.30 0.37
CA GLU A 334 26.48 3.41 0.33
C GLU A 334 25.83 4.75 0.66
N GLU A 335 24.57 4.92 0.25
CA GLU A 335 23.92 6.21 0.17
C GLU A 335 22.90 6.47 1.29
N LEU A 336 22.36 5.43 1.92
CA LEU A 336 21.30 5.56 2.91
C LEU A 336 21.76 5.09 4.29
N SER A 337 21.23 5.76 5.32
CA SER A 337 21.38 5.31 6.71
C SER A 337 20.47 4.12 7.01
N PRO A 338 20.91 3.12 7.80
CA PRO A 338 20.03 2.06 8.27
C PRO A 338 18.95 2.56 9.25
N ILE A 339 19.15 3.73 9.85
CA ILE A 339 18.25 4.31 10.85
C ILE A 339 16.95 4.77 10.20
N GLY A 340 15.83 4.19 10.62
CA GLY A 340 14.53 4.48 10.05
C GLY A 340 14.41 4.04 8.58
N LEU A 341 15.18 3.03 8.17
CA LEU A 341 15.10 2.42 6.84
C LEU A 341 14.49 1.01 6.94
N SER A 342 13.56 0.74 6.06
CA SER A 342 13.08 -0.62 5.77
C SER A 342 13.26 -0.90 4.28
N VAL A 343 13.74 -2.10 3.93
CA VAL A 343 13.90 -2.52 2.53
C VAL A 343 13.25 -3.88 2.32
N GLN A 344 12.42 -3.98 1.30
CA GLN A 344 11.69 -5.19 0.95
C GLN A 344 11.91 -5.54 -0.53
N PRO A 345 13.02 -6.23 -0.88
CA PRO A 345 13.25 -6.68 -2.24
C PRO A 345 12.22 -7.74 -2.66
N ILE A 346 11.81 -7.69 -3.92
CA ILE A 346 11.03 -8.75 -4.56
C ILE A 346 11.97 -9.91 -4.87
N ILE A 347 11.66 -11.08 -4.33
CA ILE A 347 12.46 -12.30 -4.51
C ILE A 347 11.59 -13.45 -4.99
N LYS A 348 12.23 -14.44 -5.63
CA LYS A 348 11.55 -15.62 -6.14
C LYS A 348 11.41 -16.71 -5.08
N LEU A 349 12.49 -16.98 -4.35
CA LEU A 349 12.55 -18.03 -3.33
C LEU A 349 12.87 -17.42 -1.96
N PRO A 350 12.33 -17.97 -0.86
CA PRO A 350 12.56 -17.46 0.48
C PRO A 350 14.04 -17.28 0.85
N GLU A 351 14.91 -18.21 0.40
CA GLU A 351 16.34 -18.18 0.65
C GLU A 351 17.09 -17.06 -0.08
N ASP A 352 16.52 -16.49 -1.12
CA ASP A 352 17.14 -15.39 -1.87
C ASP A 352 17.32 -14.13 -1.02
N ILE A 353 16.57 -14.00 0.09
CA ILE A 353 16.75 -12.89 1.03
C ILE A 353 18.17 -12.81 1.59
N ARG A 354 18.90 -13.93 1.65
CA ARG A 354 20.27 -13.98 2.13
C ARG A 354 21.25 -13.19 1.28
N ARG A 355 20.88 -12.79 0.04
CA ARG A 355 21.68 -11.94 -0.85
C ARG A 355 21.70 -10.49 -0.36
N TYR A 356 20.68 -10.08 0.43
CA TYR A 356 20.49 -8.72 0.91
C TYR A 356 21.05 -8.54 2.32
N ARG A 357 22.36 -8.78 2.49
CA ARG A 357 23.04 -8.56 3.77
C ARG A 357 23.53 -7.13 3.84
N TRP A 358 23.08 -6.38 4.87
CA TRP A 358 23.60 -5.05 5.10
C TRP A 358 25.05 -5.12 5.59
N ARG A 359 25.94 -4.36 4.96
CA ARG A 359 27.35 -4.27 5.38
C ARG A 359 27.38 -3.52 6.70
N ARG A 360 27.98 -4.11 7.72
CA ARG A 360 28.31 -3.37 8.94
C ARG A 360 29.36 -2.32 8.57
N ASP A 361 29.17 -1.07 9.03
CA ASP A 361 30.06 0.05 8.76
C ASP A 361 31.53 -0.34 8.92
N ASN A 362 32.31 -0.14 7.85
CA ASN A 362 33.78 -0.16 7.89
C ASN A 362 34.31 1.14 8.55
N ARG A 363 33.68 1.68 9.59
CA ARG A 363 34.21 2.83 10.33
C ARG A 363 35.49 2.49 11.11
N ASP A 364 35.88 1.20 11.16
CA ASP A 364 37.15 0.73 11.75
C ASP A 364 38.28 0.52 10.73
N ARG A 365 38.22 1.14 9.55
CA ARG A 365 39.31 1.23 8.62
C ARG A 365 39.80 2.66 8.49
N GLY A 366 40.37 3.17 9.55
CA GLY A 366 41.09 4.42 9.59
C GLY A 366 42.34 4.27 10.37
#